data_06c4b326038c68ffd6089c9414f3c9b8
#
_entry.id   06c4b326038c68ffd6089c9414f3c9b8
#
_cell.length_a   1.000
_cell.length_b   1.000
_cell.length_c   1.000
_cell.angle_alpha   90.00
_cell.angle_beta   90.00
_cell.angle_gamma   90.00
#
_symmetry.space_group_name_H-M   'P 1'
#
loop_
_entity.id
_entity.type
_entity.pdbx_description
1 polymer ?
#
loop_
_entity_poly.entity_id
_entity_poly.type
_entity_poly.pdbx_seq_one_letter_code
_entity_poly.pdbx_strand_id
1 'polypeptide(L)'
;MNMFRLEDLTLFVRAAALGSFSDAAREVGQQPAQVSAAIKRLETTLNIRLFARSTRSLRLTPEGETWLPYATQMLDTLHAGLQKIQLPDDQIRGTLQIAVPSDLGRNLLLTVFRGFRQRYPELRLRILFSDHRTDVFKDPVDVAFRYGDNDDASFISLPVAAENRRVLVASPAWIAEHGEPQTLEELAQRNALLYVLRGRQFDRWPLSLAGEVQHLQVSGVIVSDDAEVIRRLAIAGEGFAYKSWLDVSDDIRAGRLQVLLPQYQGDRVPLNMICPHRKQLSAAVRLLYEEVKARCEALHNQRPAP
;
A
#
# COMPACT_ATOMS: atom_id res chain seq x y z
N MET A 1 -34.48 25.18 -5.68
CA MET A 1 -33.12 24.75 -5.30
C MET A 1 -32.28 24.80 -6.59
N ASN A 2 -31.41 25.79 -6.71
CA ASN A 2 -30.52 25.89 -7.89
C ASN A 2 -29.54 24.70 -7.87
N MET A 3 -29.65 23.83 -8.86
CA MET A 3 -28.81 22.63 -8.96
C MET A 3 -27.47 23.03 -9.59
N PHE A 4 -26.36 22.77 -8.89
CA PHE A 4 -25.00 22.99 -9.40
C PHE A 4 -24.68 21.96 -10.51
N ARG A 5 -23.73 22.28 -11.37
CA ARG A 5 -23.27 21.38 -12.43
C ARG A 5 -22.30 20.35 -11.85
N LEU A 6 -22.44 19.10 -12.28
CA LEU A 6 -21.56 18.02 -11.87
C LEU A 6 -20.10 18.27 -12.25
N GLU A 7 -19.88 18.90 -13.41
CA GLU A 7 -18.55 19.32 -13.87
C GLU A 7 -17.89 20.30 -12.91
N ASP A 8 -18.65 21.29 -12.40
CA ASP A 8 -18.13 22.27 -11.45
C ASP A 8 -17.74 21.61 -10.12
N LEU A 9 -18.51 20.58 -9.68
CA LEU A 9 -18.22 19.79 -8.50
C LEU A 9 -16.93 18.95 -8.69
N THR A 10 -16.76 18.34 -9.86
CA THR A 10 -15.57 17.57 -10.22
C THR A 10 -14.32 18.47 -10.18
N LEU A 11 -14.40 19.66 -10.78
CA LEU A 11 -13.30 20.61 -10.80
C LEU A 11 -12.96 21.14 -9.39
N PHE A 12 -13.95 21.29 -8.52
CA PHE A 12 -13.74 21.64 -7.11
C PHE A 12 -12.93 20.57 -6.38
N VAL A 13 -13.34 19.31 -6.46
CA VAL A 13 -12.65 18.20 -5.80
C VAL A 13 -11.22 18.04 -6.32
N ARG A 14 -11.00 18.19 -7.65
CA ARG A 14 -9.66 18.14 -8.24
C ARG A 14 -8.77 19.30 -7.83
N ALA A 15 -9.29 20.52 -7.83
CA ALA A 15 -8.56 21.72 -7.40
C ALA A 15 -8.17 21.63 -5.92
N ALA A 16 -9.05 21.07 -5.08
CA ALA A 16 -8.75 20.83 -3.66
C ALA A 16 -7.64 19.79 -3.46
N ALA A 17 -7.67 18.71 -4.24
CA ALA A 17 -6.67 17.63 -4.16
C ALA A 17 -5.27 18.08 -4.63
N LEU A 18 -5.21 18.92 -5.67
CA LEU A 18 -3.94 19.36 -6.27
C LEU A 18 -3.44 20.70 -5.69
N GLY A 19 -4.25 21.39 -4.90
CA GLY A 19 -3.89 22.71 -4.34
C GLY A 19 -3.64 23.78 -5.40
N SER A 20 -4.12 23.59 -6.66
CA SER A 20 -3.82 24.43 -7.81
C SER A 20 -4.90 24.35 -8.88
N PHE A 21 -5.42 25.50 -9.32
CA PHE A 21 -6.34 25.54 -10.46
C PHE A 21 -5.67 25.21 -11.79
N SER A 22 -4.39 25.54 -11.92
CA SER A 22 -3.63 25.26 -13.15
C SER A 22 -3.35 23.76 -13.31
N ASP A 23 -3.04 23.07 -12.22
CA ASP A 23 -2.80 21.64 -12.27
C ASP A 23 -4.10 20.85 -12.45
N ALA A 24 -5.19 21.27 -11.81
CA ALA A 24 -6.52 20.74 -12.03
C ALA A 24 -6.98 20.92 -13.50
N ALA A 25 -6.72 22.08 -14.09
CA ALA A 25 -7.02 22.34 -15.49
C ALA A 25 -6.23 21.44 -16.45
N ARG A 26 -4.93 21.27 -16.18
CA ARG A 26 -4.06 20.39 -16.99
C ARG A 26 -4.49 18.94 -16.95
N GLU A 27 -4.90 18.47 -15.77
CA GLU A 27 -5.36 17.07 -15.59
C GLU A 27 -6.64 16.78 -16.42
N VAL A 28 -7.55 17.75 -16.52
CA VAL A 28 -8.82 17.58 -17.26
C VAL A 28 -8.78 18.12 -18.70
N GLY A 29 -7.63 18.57 -19.19
CA GLY A 29 -7.47 19.12 -20.54
C GLY A 29 -8.20 20.44 -20.77
N GLN A 30 -8.36 21.27 -19.72
CA GLN A 30 -9.05 22.57 -19.78
C GLN A 30 -8.09 23.73 -19.51
N GLN A 31 -8.58 24.96 -19.73
CA GLN A 31 -7.84 26.18 -19.40
C GLN A 31 -8.04 26.56 -17.92
N PRO A 32 -7.02 27.10 -17.22
CA PRO A 32 -7.16 27.53 -15.81
C PRO A 32 -8.29 28.52 -15.55
N ALA A 33 -8.60 29.36 -16.55
CA ALA A 33 -9.72 30.30 -16.47
C ALA A 33 -11.08 29.60 -16.40
N GLN A 34 -11.23 28.45 -17.09
CA GLN A 34 -12.46 27.64 -17.06
C GLN A 34 -12.67 26.99 -15.69
N VAL A 35 -11.60 26.46 -15.08
CA VAL A 35 -11.65 25.94 -13.72
C VAL A 35 -12.03 27.04 -12.73
N SER A 36 -11.40 28.20 -12.80
CA SER A 36 -11.73 29.34 -11.93
C SER A 36 -13.19 29.79 -12.08
N ALA A 37 -13.71 29.79 -13.32
CA ALA A 37 -15.11 30.15 -13.59
C ALA A 37 -16.08 29.09 -13.03
N ALA A 38 -15.75 27.81 -13.14
CA ALA A 38 -16.53 26.71 -12.59
C ALA A 38 -16.63 26.79 -11.07
N ILE A 39 -15.48 27.01 -10.38
CA ILE A 39 -15.45 27.20 -8.93
C ILE A 39 -16.31 28.41 -8.53
N LYS A 40 -16.19 29.53 -9.24
CA LYS A 40 -17.00 30.71 -8.94
C LYS A 40 -18.50 30.46 -9.10
N ARG A 41 -18.93 29.70 -10.14
CA ARG A 41 -20.33 29.28 -10.29
C ARG A 41 -20.81 28.42 -9.14
N LEU A 42 -19.97 27.43 -8.73
CA LEU A 42 -20.28 26.56 -7.60
C LEU A 42 -20.43 27.34 -6.29
N GLU A 43 -19.48 28.23 -5.99
CA GLU A 43 -19.53 29.13 -4.83
C GLU A 43 -20.78 30.01 -4.84
N THR A 44 -21.16 30.55 -6.01
CA THR A 44 -22.37 31.36 -6.17
C THR A 44 -23.63 30.55 -5.92
N THR A 45 -23.70 29.32 -6.45
CA THR A 45 -24.86 28.43 -6.30
C THR A 45 -25.03 27.98 -4.84
N LEU A 46 -23.92 27.72 -4.13
CA LEU A 46 -23.92 27.31 -2.72
C LEU A 46 -24.01 28.51 -1.76
N ASN A 47 -23.83 29.72 -2.28
CA ASN A 47 -23.73 30.98 -1.50
C ASN A 47 -22.67 30.92 -0.39
N ILE A 48 -21.54 30.25 -0.67
CA ILE A 48 -20.38 30.17 0.24
C ILE A 48 -19.09 30.32 -0.55
N ARG A 49 -18.00 30.65 0.11
CA ARG A 49 -16.65 30.57 -0.46
C ARG A 49 -16.05 29.21 -0.14
N LEU A 50 -15.48 28.55 -1.15
CA LEU A 50 -14.85 27.24 -1.02
C LEU A 50 -13.32 27.35 -0.96
N PHE A 51 -12.76 28.39 -1.60
CA PHE A 51 -11.33 28.66 -1.59
C PHE A 51 -11.01 30.05 -1.06
N ALA A 52 -10.00 30.11 -0.20
CA ALA A 52 -9.36 31.36 0.19
C ALA A 52 -8.40 31.79 -0.94
N ARG A 53 -8.58 33.00 -1.47
CA ARG A 53 -7.71 33.55 -2.51
C ARG A 53 -6.47 34.15 -1.86
N SER A 54 -5.34 33.47 -1.99
CA SER A 54 -4.02 34.02 -1.73
C SER A 54 -3.21 34.01 -3.02
N THR A 55 -2.39 35.03 -3.25
CA THR A 55 -1.51 35.13 -4.43
C THR A 55 -0.40 34.08 -4.43
N ARG A 56 -0.21 33.34 -3.34
CA ARG A 56 0.88 32.35 -3.17
C ARG A 56 0.44 30.90 -2.98
N SER A 57 -0.82 30.65 -2.62
CA SER A 57 -1.32 29.28 -2.43
C SER A 57 -2.85 29.24 -2.51
N LEU A 58 -3.37 28.18 -3.12
CA LEU A 58 -4.79 27.84 -3.08
C LEU A 58 -5.04 27.01 -1.82
N ARG A 59 -5.94 27.50 -0.95
CA ARG A 59 -6.35 26.78 0.27
C ARG A 59 -7.86 26.77 0.36
N LEU A 60 -8.39 25.69 0.92
CA LEU A 60 -9.81 25.64 1.24
C LEU A 60 -10.15 26.63 2.38
N THR A 61 -11.38 27.13 2.36
CA THR A 61 -11.99 27.80 3.51
C THR A 61 -12.51 26.73 4.48
N PRO A 62 -12.88 27.07 5.74
CA PRO A 62 -13.56 26.14 6.65
C PRO A 62 -14.83 25.51 6.03
N GLU A 63 -15.59 26.31 5.26
CA GLU A 63 -16.76 25.86 4.52
C GLU A 63 -16.35 24.90 3.39
N GLY A 64 -15.24 25.18 2.68
CA GLY A 64 -14.66 24.32 1.66
C GLY A 64 -14.18 22.97 2.22
N GLU A 65 -13.52 23.00 3.38
CA GLU A 65 -13.11 21.77 4.10
C GLU A 65 -14.32 20.94 4.54
N THR A 66 -15.36 21.59 5.03
CA THR A 66 -16.61 20.94 5.43
C THR A 66 -17.34 20.35 4.22
N TRP A 67 -17.36 21.07 3.08
CA TRP A 67 -18.09 20.65 1.88
C TRP A 67 -17.37 19.57 1.06
N LEU A 68 -16.04 19.55 1.05
CA LEU A 68 -15.22 18.63 0.26
C LEU A 68 -15.60 17.15 0.46
N PRO A 69 -15.81 16.63 1.68
CA PRO A 69 -16.27 15.25 1.89
C PRO A 69 -17.57 14.94 1.17
N TYR A 70 -18.56 15.83 1.26
CA TYR A 70 -19.87 15.62 0.62
C TYR A 70 -19.79 15.69 -0.90
N ALA A 71 -19.01 16.64 -1.44
CA ALA A 71 -18.76 16.78 -2.87
C ALA A 71 -18.13 15.50 -3.46
N THR A 72 -17.13 14.95 -2.76
CA THR A 72 -16.46 13.71 -3.15
C THR A 72 -17.43 12.53 -3.11
N GLN A 73 -18.21 12.40 -2.04
CA GLN A 73 -19.19 11.32 -1.88
C GLN A 73 -20.29 11.34 -2.97
N MET A 74 -20.74 12.53 -3.38
CA MET A 74 -21.71 12.66 -4.47
C MET A 74 -21.15 12.14 -5.80
N LEU A 75 -19.90 12.52 -6.13
CA LEU A 75 -19.22 12.04 -7.34
C LEU A 75 -19.00 10.53 -7.30
N ASP A 76 -18.57 10.01 -6.16
CA ASP A 76 -18.33 8.57 -5.97
C ASP A 76 -19.64 7.77 -6.11
N THR A 77 -20.74 8.28 -5.53
CA THR A 77 -22.05 7.64 -5.63
C THR A 77 -22.54 7.61 -7.07
N LEU A 78 -22.37 8.71 -7.81
CA LEU A 78 -22.71 8.76 -9.23
C LEU A 78 -21.89 7.78 -10.06
N HIS A 79 -20.57 7.78 -9.88
CA HIS A 79 -19.68 6.85 -10.57
C HIS A 79 -20.03 5.39 -10.28
N ALA A 80 -20.33 5.07 -9.03
CA ALA A 80 -20.76 3.72 -8.64
C ALA A 80 -22.11 3.33 -9.29
N GLY A 81 -23.05 4.27 -9.37
CA GLY A 81 -24.33 4.05 -10.07
C GLY A 81 -24.14 3.80 -11.57
N LEU A 82 -23.31 4.63 -12.22
CA LEU A 82 -22.99 4.48 -13.63
C LEU A 82 -22.25 3.15 -13.91
N GLN A 83 -21.32 2.75 -13.05
CA GLN A 83 -20.63 1.46 -13.17
C GLN A 83 -21.60 0.26 -13.05
N LYS A 84 -22.58 0.34 -12.15
CA LYS A 84 -23.60 -0.73 -12.02
C LYS A 84 -24.52 -0.86 -13.25
N ILE A 85 -24.74 0.23 -13.96
CA ILE A 85 -25.64 0.26 -15.13
C ILE A 85 -24.87 -0.09 -16.43
N GLN A 86 -23.60 0.27 -16.51
CA GLN A 86 -22.82 0.24 -17.76
C GLN A 86 -21.95 -1.00 -17.97
N LEU A 87 -21.72 -1.83 -16.94
CA LEU A 87 -20.79 -2.94 -17.08
C LEU A 87 -21.44 -4.29 -16.73
N PRO A 88 -21.65 -5.16 -17.72
CA PRO A 88 -21.47 -6.60 -17.51
C PRO A 88 -20.05 -6.82 -16.96
N ASP A 89 -19.85 -7.80 -16.10
CA ASP A 89 -18.56 -8.15 -15.45
C ASP A 89 -17.36 -8.28 -16.42
N ASP A 90 -17.61 -8.34 -17.73
CA ASP A 90 -16.64 -8.58 -18.80
C ASP A 90 -15.86 -7.36 -19.31
N GLN A 91 -16.18 -6.13 -18.90
CA GLN A 91 -15.51 -4.94 -19.47
C GLN A 91 -14.85 -4.07 -18.40
N ILE A 92 -13.85 -4.63 -17.72
CA ILE A 92 -12.99 -3.86 -16.81
C ILE A 92 -11.98 -3.07 -17.65
N ARG A 93 -12.09 -1.73 -17.60
CA ARG A 93 -11.25 -0.80 -18.35
C ARG A 93 -10.90 0.44 -17.55
N GLY A 94 -9.96 1.23 -18.05
CA GLY A 94 -9.50 2.46 -17.41
C GLY A 94 -8.13 2.30 -16.77
N THR A 95 -7.82 3.09 -15.76
CA THR A 95 -6.52 3.04 -15.05
C THR A 95 -6.76 2.67 -13.58
N LEU A 96 -6.02 1.69 -13.09
CA LEU A 96 -5.96 1.31 -11.68
C LEU A 96 -4.59 1.67 -11.12
N GLN A 97 -4.54 2.58 -10.17
CA GLN A 97 -3.32 3.03 -9.50
C GLN A 97 -3.13 2.28 -8.19
N ILE A 98 -2.03 1.56 -8.07
CA ILE A 98 -1.76 0.62 -6.99
C ILE A 98 -0.44 0.99 -6.32
N ALA A 99 -0.42 1.21 -5.01
CA ALA A 99 0.81 1.34 -4.24
C ALA A 99 1.13 0.03 -3.51
N VAL A 100 2.40 -0.37 -3.54
CA VAL A 100 2.85 -1.65 -2.97
C VAL A 100 4.20 -1.49 -2.25
N PRO A 101 4.48 -2.29 -1.21
CA PRO A 101 5.82 -2.40 -0.64
C PRO A 101 6.84 -2.89 -1.66
N SER A 102 8.08 -2.49 -1.47
CA SER A 102 9.16 -2.72 -2.45
C SER A 102 9.41 -4.20 -2.73
N ASP A 103 9.52 -5.03 -1.69
CA ASP A 103 9.78 -6.47 -1.79
C ASP A 103 8.51 -7.27 -2.16
N LEU A 104 7.40 -7.08 -1.46
CA LEU A 104 6.13 -7.74 -1.77
C LEU A 104 5.69 -7.48 -3.20
N GLY A 105 5.78 -6.22 -3.63
CA GLY A 105 5.41 -5.81 -4.97
C GLY A 105 6.22 -6.52 -6.05
N ARG A 106 7.56 -6.50 -5.92
CA ARG A 106 8.47 -7.09 -6.92
C ARG A 106 8.44 -8.62 -6.95
N ASN A 107 8.32 -9.26 -5.80
CA ASN A 107 8.53 -10.71 -5.72
C ASN A 107 7.22 -11.51 -5.75
N LEU A 108 6.14 -10.97 -5.24
CA LEU A 108 4.84 -11.65 -5.20
C LEU A 108 3.81 -11.01 -6.13
N LEU A 109 3.54 -9.70 -5.96
CA LEU A 109 2.40 -9.07 -6.60
C LEU A 109 2.59 -8.82 -8.10
N LEU A 110 3.81 -8.66 -8.61
CA LEU A 110 4.03 -8.53 -10.05
C LEU A 110 3.50 -9.72 -10.83
N THR A 111 3.61 -10.93 -10.31
CA THR A 111 3.06 -12.15 -10.95
C THR A 111 1.53 -12.10 -11.00
N VAL A 112 0.90 -11.67 -9.89
CA VAL A 112 -0.55 -11.48 -9.81
C VAL A 112 -1.00 -10.39 -10.78
N PHE A 113 -0.35 -9.24 -10.80
CA PHE A 113 -0.68 -8.12 -11.68
C PHE A 113 -0.54 -8.48 -13.16
N ARG A 114 0.48 -9.26 -13.50
CA ARG A 114 0.65 -9.77 -14.87
C ARG A 114 -0.55 -10.63 -15.28
N GLY A 115 -0.95 -11.61 -14.46
CA GLY A 115 -2.12 -12.46 -14.70
C GLY A 115 -3.41 -11.66 -14.78
N PHE A 116 -3.58 -10.69 -13.87
CA PHE A 116 -4.72 -9.80 -13.83
C PHE A 116 -4.83 -8.98 -15.13
N ARG A 117 -3.72 -8.37 -15.58
CA ARG A 117 -3.71 -7.59 -16.83
C ARG A 117 -3.94 -8.47 -18.08
N GLN A 118 -3.49 -9.73 -18.07
CA GLN A 118 -3.78 -10.63 -19.20
C GLN A 118 -5.27 -10.96 -19.30
N ARG A 119 -5.96 -11.06 -18.17
CA ARG A 119 -7.42 -11.31 -18.12
C ARG A 119 -8.24 -10.06 -18.45
N TYR A 120 -7.72 -8.88 -18.09
CA TYR A 120 -8.38 -7.58 -18.34
C TYR A 120 -7.49 -6.65 -19.18
N PRO A 121 -7.38 -6.88 -20.50
CA PRO A 121 -6.39 -6.20 -21.36
C PRO A 121 -6.66 -4.70 -21.54
N GLU A 122 -7.90 -4.25 -21.35
CA GLU A 122 -8.27 -2.84 -21.42
C GLU A 122 -7.96 -2.05 -20.14
N LEU A 123 -7.57 -2.74 -19.07
CA LEU A 123 -7.16 -2.13 -17.83
C LEU A 123 -5.68 -1.72 -17.87
N ARG A 124 -5.40 -0.45 -17.63
CA ARG A 124 -4.04 0.07 -17.43
C ARG A 124 -3.68 0.00 -15.94
N LEU A 125 -2.59 -0.65 -15.61
CA LEU A 125 -2.06 -0.66 -14.24
C LEU A 125 -0.95 0.39 -14.10
N ARG A 126 -1.07 1.25 -13.09
CA ARG A 126 0.00 2.14 -12.63
C ARG A 126 0.44 1.67 -11.25
N ILE A 127 1.65 1.14 -11.16
CA ILE A 127 2.19 0.54 -9.95
C ILE A 127 3.24 1.46 -9.35
N LEU A 128 3.06 1.85 -8.09
CA LEU A 128 3.99 2.67 -7.33
C LEU A 128 4.60 1.81 -6.23
N PHE A 129 5.92 1.79 -6.15
CA PHE A 129 6.67 1.09 -5.10
C PHE A 129 7.03 2.10 -4.02
N SER A 130 6.60 1.82 -2.79
CA SER A 130 6.97 2.65 -1.64
C SER A 130 6.82 1.86 -0.35
N ASP A 131 7.85 1.92 0.50
CA ASP A 131 7.83 1.35 1.85
C ASP A 131 7.39 2.39 2.90
N HIS A 132 7.20 3.65 2.50
CA HIS A 132 6.78 4.72 3.38
C HIS A 132 5.25 4.88 3.40
N ARG A 133 4.66 4.96 4.59
CA ARG A 133 3.20 5.18 4.77
C ARG A 133 2.75 6.54 4.23
N THR A 134 3.58 7.57 4.33
CA THR A 134 3.26 8.94 3.95
C THR A 134 3.08 9.14 2.45
N ASP A 135 3.64 8.28 1.61
CA ASP A 135 3.59 8.43 0.16
C ASP A 135 2.22 8.08 -0.42
N VAL A 136 1.46 7.21 0.25
CA VAL A 136 0.09 6.83 -0.15
C VAL A 136 -0.88 8.03 -0.05
N PHE A 137 -0.55 9.02 0.78
CA PHE A 137 -1.37 10.21 0.99
C PHE A 137 -1.03 11.35 0.03
N LYS A 138 0.17 11.30 -0.57
CA LYS A 138 0.65 12.34 -1.49
C LYS A 138 0.27 12.08 -2.94
N ASP A 139 0.25 10.81 -3.35
CA ASP A 139 -0.12 10.41 -4.69
C ASP A 139 -1.55 9.86 -4.72
N PRO A 140 -2.36 10.22 -5.72
CA PRO A 140 -3.70 9.67 -5.88
C PRO A 140 -3.59 8.19 -6.26
N VAL A 141 -3.75 7.29 -5.29
CA VAL A 141 -3.84 5.85 -5.51
C VAL A 141 -5.27 5.35 -5.32
N ASP A 142 -5.66 4.34 -6.09
CA ASP A 142 -6.95 3.70 -5.93
C ASP A 142 -6.92 2.68 -4.81
N VAL A 143 -5.80 1.96 -4.68
CA VAL A 143 -5.54 1.01 -3.62
C VAL A 143 -4.07 1.00 -3.21
N ALA A 144 -3.80 0.65 -1.96
CA ALA A 144 -2.46 0.39 -1.47
C ALA A 144 -2.43 -0.94 -0.71
N PHE A 145 -1.41 -1.74 -0.94
CA PHE A 145 -1.11 -2.89 -0.09
C PHE A 145 -0.12 -2.46 0.98
N ARG A 146 -0.39 -2.79 2.25
CA ARG A 146 0.46 -2.37 3.38
C ARG A 146 0.52 -3.42 4.47
N TYR A 147 1.69 -3.56 5.06
CA TYR A 147 1.90 -4.38 6.23
C TYR A 147 1.53 -3.62 7.52
N GLY A 148 1.01 -4.38 8.48
CA GLY A 148 0.61 -3.90 9.80
C GLY A 148 -0.83 -3.43 9.85
N ASP A 149 -1.29 -3.11 11.06
CA ASP A 149 -2.62 -2.60 11.30
C ASP A 149 -2.75 -1.15 10.80
N ASN A 150 -3.95 -0.80 10.34
CA ASN A 150 -4.29 0.54 9.90
C ASN A 150 -5.27 1.16 10.89
N ASP A 151 -4.78 2.12 11.69
CA ASP A 151 -5.58 2.82 12.70
C ASP A 151 -6.23 4.09 12.14
N ASP A 152 -6.00 4.41 10.86
CA ASP A 152 -6.53 5.62 10.24
C ASP A 152 -7.95 5.37 9.69
N ALA A 153 -8.93 5.96 10.38
CA ALA A 153 -10.35 5.88 10.03
C ALA A 153 -10.70 6.51 8.67
N SER A 154 -9.76 7.23 8.03
CA SER A 154 -9.95 7.82 6.69
C SER A 154 -9.90 6.78 5.57
N PHE A 155 -9.50 5.55 5.87
CA PHE A 155 -9.33 4.46 4.90
C PHE A 155 -10.15 3.23 5.26
N ILE A 156 -10.62 2.55 4.21
CA ILE A 156 -11.14 1.19 4.33
C ILE A 156 -9.94 0.25 4.30
N SER A 157 -9.80 -0.58 5.32
CA SER A 157 -8.77 -1.62 5.39
C SER A 157 -9.42 -2.99 5.22
N LEU A 158 -9.03 -3.71 4.17
CA LEU A 158 -9.48 -5.07 3.89
C LEU A 158 -8.34 -6.05 4.16
N PRO A 159 -8.50 -7.01 5.07
CA PRO A 159 -7.45 -7.97 5.39
C PRO A 159 -7.22 -8.93 4.22
N VAL A 160 -5.99 -8.97 3.72
CA VAL A 160 -5.54 -9.87 2.64
C VAL A 160 -4.90 -11.12 3.22
N ALA A 161 -4.00 -10.94 4.21
CA ALA A 161 -3.35 -12.03 4.92
C ALA A 161 -3.23 -11.67 6.41
N ALA A 162 -4.31 -11.91 7.16
CA ALA A 162 -4.42 -11.50 8.56
C ALA A 162 -3.39 -12.20 9.46
N GLU A 163 -3.10 -13.47 9.20
CA GLU A 163 -2.20 -14.30 10.02
C GLU A 163 -0.75 -14.35 9.49
N ASN A 164 -0.40 -13.46 8.57
CA ASN A 164 0.98 -13.38 8.11
C ASN A 164 1.91 -12.96 9.25
N ARG A 165 3.09 -13.60 9.29
CA ARG A 165 4.10 -13.39 10.33
C ARG A 165 5.47 -13.18 9.72
N ARG A 166 6.37 -12.61 10.49
CA ARG A 166 7.79 -12.57 10.16
C ARG A 166 8.46 -13.89 10.48
N VAL A 167 9.58 -14.13 9.81
CA VAL A 167 10.47 -15.26 10.00
C VAL A 167 11.92 -14.79 9.97
N LEU A 168 12.78 -15.44 10.75
CA LEU A 168 14.22 -15.27 10.69
C LEU A 168 14.76 -16.07 9.50
N VAL A 169 15.56 -15.45 8.63
CA VAL A 169 16.09 -16.11 7.43
C VAL A 169 17.53 -15.76 7.17
N ALA A 170 18.27 -16.71 6.61
CA ALA A 170 19.59 -16.49 6.02
C ALA A 170 19.77 -17.38 4.78
N SER A 171 20.77 -17.09 3.96
CA SER A 171 21.13 -17.95 2.85
C SER A 171 21.89 -19.20 3.33
N PRO A 172 21.83 -20.32 2.56
CA PRO A 172 22.67 -21.49 2.85
C PRO A 172 24.17 -21.17 2.90
N ALA A 173 24.64 -20.23 2.08
CA ALA A 173 26.03 -19.80 2.10
C ALA A 173 26.41 -19.14 3.43
N TRP A 174 25.55 -18.26 3.94
CA TRP A 174 25.77 -17.63 5.26
C TRP A 174 25.79 -18.67 6.39
N ILE A 175 24.89 -19.65 6.34
CA ILE A 175 24.84 -20.74 7.34
C ILE A 175 26.09 -21.61 7.27
N ALA A 176 26.56 -21.93 6.06
CA ALA A 176 27.79 -22.72 5.88
C ALA A 176 29.04 -22.01 6.45
N GLU A 177 29.11 -20.68 6.32
CA GLU A 177 30.23 -19.87 6.81
C GLU A 177 30.18 -19.65 8.33
N HIS A 178 28.99 -19.36 8.88
CA HIS A 178 28.82 -18.93 10.26
C HIS A 178 28.29 -20.04 11.20
N GLY A 179 27.89 -21.19 10.67
CA GLY A 179 27.18 -22.24 11.41
C GLY A 179 25.68 -21.93 11.57
N GLU A 180 24.88 -22.94 11.82
CA GLU A 180 23.47 -22.80 12.10
C GLU A 180 23.25 -22.41 13.58
N PRO A 181 22.65 -21.23 13.89
CA PRO A 181 22.41 -20.83 15.26
C PRO A 181 21.38 -21.73 15.92
N GLN A 182 21.64 -22.11 17.18
CA GLN A 182 20.72 -22.96 17.95
C GLN A 182 19.91 -22.15 18.97
N THR A 183 20.37 -20.94 19.33
CA THR A 183 19.70 -20.07 20.29
C THR A 183 19.62 -18.61 19.79
N LEU A 184 18.76 -17.82 20.42
CA LEU A 184 18.66 -16.37 20.14
C LEU A 184 19.93 -15.63 20.55
N GLU A 185 20.59 -16.06 21.62
CA GLU A 185 21.82 -15.46 22.11
C GLU A 185 22.97 -15.64 21.10
N GLU A 186 23.08 -16.81 20.48
CA GLU A 186 24.06 -17.04 19.41
C GLU A 186 23.75 -16.16 18.20
N LEU A 187 22.48 -16.03 17.83
CA LEU A 187 22.07 -15.22 16.69
C LEU A 187 22.31 -13.72 16.96
N ALA A 188 22.12 -13.25 18.21
CA ALA A 188 22.35 -11.87 18.61
C ALA A 188 23.81 -11.40 18.42
N GLN A 189 24.77 -12.31 18.42
CA GLN A 189 26.20 -12.02 18.24
C GLN A 189 26.60 -11.89 16.76
N ARG A 190 25.68 -12.11 15.84
CA ARG A 190 25.95 -12.14 14.41
C ARG A 190 25.43 -10.90 13.71
N ASN A 191 25.96 -10.62 12.49
CA ASN A 191 25.57 -9.45 11.71
C ASN A 191 24.17 -9.59 11.13
N ALA A 192 23.24 -8.76 11.59
CA ALA A 192 21.89 -8.67 11.08
C ALA A 192 21.79 -7.64 9.94
N LEU A 193 20.85 -7.86 9.02
CA LEU A 193 20.46 -6.88 8.01
C LEU A 193 19.26 -6.09 8.53
N LEU A 194 19.43 -4.80 8.74
CA LEU A 194 18.49 -3.97 9.47
C LEU A 194 17.60 -3.15 8.54
N TYR A 195 16.30 -3.26 8.76
CA TYR A 195 15.31 -2.48 8.03
C TYR A 195 14.90 -1.24 8.83
N VAL A 196 14.70 -0.12 8.12
CA VAL A 196 14.14 1.10 8.73
C VAL A 196 12.61 1.03 8.68
N LEU A 197 11.99 0.80 9.83
CA LEU A 197 10.54 0.74 9.95
C LEU A 197 10.01 2.03 10.59
N ARG A 198 9.11 2.74 9.90
CA ARG A 198 8.52 4.01 10.37
C ARG A 198 9.59 5.07 10.76
N GLY A 199 10.65 5.18 9.97
CA GLY A 199 11.73 6.13 10.20
C GLY A 199 12.68 5.78 11.35
N ARG A 200 12.58 4.57 11.92
CA ARG A 200 13.46 4.08 12.97
C ARG A 200 14.06 2.74 12.56
N GLN A 201 15.29 2.51 12.95
CA GLN A 201 15.94 1.22 12.78
C GLN A 201 15.18 0.17 13.59
N PHE A 202 14.76 -0.91 12.91
CA PHE A 202 14.06 -2.03 13.53
C PHE A 202 15.11 -3.09 13.93
N ASP A 203 15.63 -2.97 15.14
CA ASP A 203 16.73 -3.76 15.70
C ASP A 203 16.32 -4.58 16.93
N ARG A 204 15.05 -4.47 17.36
CA ARG A 204 14.48 -5.24 18.46
C ARG A 204 13.31 -6.07 17.94
N TRP A 205 13.58 -7.34 17.67
CA TRP A 205 12.64 -8.25 17.00
C TRP A 205 11.84 -9.08 17.99
N PRO A 206 10.51 -8.97 18.01
CA PRO A 206 9.68 -9.79 18.89
C PRO A 206 9.56 -11.21 18.31
N LEU A 207 9.82 -12.20 19.11
CA LEU A 207 9.76 -13.63 18.82
C LEU A 207 9.02 -14.34 19.94
N SER A 208 8.22 -15.35 19.62
CA SER A 208 7.46 -16.11 20.62
C SER A 208 7.88 -17.57 20.59
N LEU A 209 8.12 -18.12 21.78
CA LEU A 209 8.34 -19.56 22.00
C LEU A 209 7.30 -20.04 23.02
N ALA A 210 6.51 -21.04 22.65
CA ALA A 210 5.45 -21.61 23.50
C ALA A 210 4.50 -20.55 24.10
N GLY A 211 4.24 -19.45 23.37
CA GLY A 211 3.37 -18.36 23.80
C GLY A 211 4.06 -17.24 24.60
N GLU A 212 5.29 -17.42 25.05
CA GLU A 212 6.07 -16.38 25.70
C GLU A 212 6.81 -15.53 24.68
N VAL A 213 6.63 -14.21 24.75
CA VAL A 213 7.28 -13.25 23.85
C VAL A 213 8.67 -12.86 24.40
N GLN A 214 9.67 -13.10 23.59
CA GLN A 214 11.04 -12.66 23.82
C GLN A 214 11.43 -11.61 22.77
N HIS A 215 12.39 -10.76 23.09
CA HIS A 215 12.89 -9.76 22.16
C HIS A 215 14.36 -10.03 21.83
N LEU A 216 14.62 -10.33 20.57
CA LEU A 216 16.00 -10.44 20.09
C LEU A 216 16.50 -9.03 19.76
N GLN A 217 17.48 -8.55 20.53
CA GLN A 217 18.21 -7.34 20.21
C GLN A 217 19.32 -7.70 19.23
N VAL A 218 19.35 -7.03 18.08
CA VAL A 218 20.33 -7.30 17.01
C VAL A 218 21.11 -6.05 16.68
N SER A 219 22.28 -6.26 16.10
CA SER A 219 23.10 -5.22 15.49
C SER A 219 23.55 -5.61 14.10
N GLY A 220 23.86 -4.63 13.28
CA GLY A 220 24.31 -4.89 11.91
C GLY A 220 24.95 -3.66 11.29
N VAL A 221 25.80 -3.90 10.30
CA VAL A 221 26.53 -2.85 9.58
C VAL A 221 25.77 -2.33 8.35
N ILE A 222 24.72 -3.02 7.95
CA ILE A 222 23.87 -2.63 6.80
C ILE A 222 22.48 -2.29 7.32
N VAL A 223 22.04 -1.08 6.99
CA VAL A 223 20.72 -0.53 7.31
C VAL A 223 20.11 0.01 6.03
N SER A 224 18.87 -0.36 5.71
CA SER A 224 18.15 0.14 4.53
C SER A 224 16.69 0.42 4.85
N ASP A 225 16.12 1.42 4.19
CA ASP A 225 14.69 1.72 4.17
C ASP A 225 13.95 1.06 2.99
N ASP A 226 14.68 0.37 2.11
CA ASP A 226 14.12 -0.48 1.06
C ASP A 226 14.16 -1.95 1.50
N ALA A 227 12.98 -2.55 1.66
CA ALA A 227 12.82 -3.92 2.14
C ALA A 227 13.37 -4.95 1.14
N GLU A 228 13.37 -4.66 -0.16
CA GLU A 228 13.94 -5.51 -1.21
C GLU A 228 15.47 -5.56 -1.14
N VAL A 229 16.13 -4.46 -0.77
CA VAL A 229 17.58 -4.43 -0.55
C VAL A 229 17.95 -5.41 0.56
N ILE A 230 17.26 -5.37 1.69
CA ILE A 230 17.48 -6.31 2.81
C ILE A 230 17.30 -7.77 2.36
N ARG A 231 16.25 -8.06 1.59
CA ARG A 231 16.01 -9.41 1.06
C ARG A 231 17.14 -9.88 0.15
N ARG A 232 17.58 -9.04 -0.79
CA ARG A 232 18.68 -9.38 -1.72
C ARG A 232 19.99 -9.64 -1.02
N LEU A 233 20.32 -8.83 -0.03
CA LEU A 233 21.54 -9.01 0.76
C LEU A 233 21.49 -10.28 1.60
N ALA A 234 20.32 -10.65 2.15
CA ALA A 234 20.16 -11.91 2.84
C ALA A 234 20.39 -13.12 1.90
N ILE A 235 19.88 -13.07 0.66
CA ILE A 235 20.12 -14.10 -0.37
C ILE A 235 21.61 -14.14 -0.75
N ALA A 236 22.29 -12.99 -0.83
CA ALA A 236 23.71 -12.89 -1.15
C ALA A 236 24.64 -13.39 -0.02
N GLY A 237 24.11 -13.63 1.20
CA GLY A 237 24.90 -14.12 2.32
C GLY A 237 25.53 -13.03 3.19
N GLU A 238 25.13 -11.77 3.04
CA GLU A 238 25.69 -10.63 3.77
C GLU A 238 25.23 -10.55 5.25
N GLY A 239 24.25 -11.37 5.63
CA GLY A 239 23.71 -11.41 6.97
C GLY A 239 22.39 -12.18 7.05
N PHE A 240 21.84 -12.26 8.25
CA PHE A 240 20.50 -12.77 8.47
C PHE A 240 19.49 -11.62 8.55
N ALA A 241 18.22 -11.91 8.24
CA ALA A 241 17.16 -10.92 8.19
C ALA A 241 15.85 -11.42 8.86
N TYR A 242 15.02 -10.46 9.29
CA TYR A 242 13.70 -10.72 9.86
C TYR A 242 12.63 -10.20 8.92
N LYS A 243 12.05 -11.10 8.12
CA LYS A 243 11.21 -10.77 6.96
C LYS A 243 9.81 -11.34 7.08
N SER A 244 8.85 -10.70 6.44
CA SER A 244 7.51 -11.29 6.25
C SER A 244 7.62 -12.61 5.49
N TRP A 245 6.87 -13.63 5.93
CA TRP A 245 6.76 -14.91 5.22
C TRP A 245 6.38 -14.73 3.74
N LEU A 246 5.43 -13.83 3.46
CA LEU A 246 4.98 -13.55 2.09
C LEU A 246 6.12 -13.07 1.18
N ASP A 247 7.10 -12.35 1.73
CA ASP A 247 8.19 -11.78 0.95
C ASP A 247 9.29 -12.79 0.61
N VAL A 248 9.46 -13.82 1.46
CA VAL A 248 10.58 -14.77 1.37
C VAL A 248 10.17 -16.22 1.10
N SER A 249 8.87 -16.52 1.07
CA SER A 249 8.35 -17.88 0.89
C SER A 249 8.83 -18.53 -0.42
N ASP A 250 8.91 -17.78 -1.52
CA ASP A 250 9.40 -18.27 -2.80
C ASP A 250 10.94 -18.48 -2.79
N ASP A 251 11.68 -17.73 -1.99
CA ASP A 251 13.13 -17.94 -1.80
C ASP A 251 13.41 -19.16 -0.96
N ILE A 252 12.63 -19.36 0.08
CA ILE A 252 12.74 -20.56 0.94
C ILE A 252 12.44 -21.82 0.14
N ARG A 253 11.38 -21.80 -0.67
CA ARG A 253 11.03 -22.92 -1.55
C ARG A 253 12.10 -23.20 -2.60
N ALA A 254 12.73 -22.16 -3.12
CA ALA A 254 13.79 -22.28 -4.11
C ALA A 254 15.17 -22.59 -3.49
N GLY A 255 15.26 -22.75 -2.17
CA GLY A 255 16.52 -23.01 -1.46
C GLY A 255 17.50 -21.83 -1.42
N ARG A 256 17.06 -20.61 -1.75
CA ARG A 256 17.89 -19.40 -1.66
C ARG A 256 18.01 -18.86 -0.23
N LEU A 257 16.97 -19.09 0.56
CA LEU A 257 16.93 -18.77 1.98
C LEU A 257 16.48 -19.99 2.79
N GLN A 258 16.89 -20.05 4.05
CA GLN A 258 16.45 -21.02 5.04
C GLN A 258 15.92 -20.28 6.27
N VAL A 259 14.91 -20.87 6.92
CA VAL A 259 14.38 -20.35 8.18
C VAL A 259 15.35 -20.73 9.30
N LEU A 260 15.78 -19.73 10.05
CA LEU A 260 16.57 -19.91 11.26
C LEU A 260 15.65 -20.06 12.48
N LEU A 261 16.02 -20.90 13.42
CA LEU A 261 15.31 -21.08 14.70
C LEU A 261 13.79 -21.27 14.51
N PRO A 262 13.35 -22.27 13.73
CA PRO A 262 11.95 -22.43 13.32
C PRO A 262 10.97 -22.65 14.49
N GLN A 263 11.47 -23.02 15.68
CA GLN A 263 10.69 -23.12 16.92
C GLN A 263 10.19 -21.77 17.42
N TYR A 264 10.79 -20.65 16.98
CA TYR A 264 10.34 -19.32 17.35
C TYR A 264 9.36 -18.76 16.31
N GLN A 265 8.21 -18.31 16.76
CA GLN A 265 7.26 -17.60 15.92
C GLN A 265 7.57 -16.11 15.92
N GLY A 266 7.75 -15.55 14.73
CA GLY A 266 7.86 -14.10 14.57
C GLY A 266 6.54 -13.38 14.84
N ASP A 267 6.62 -12.06 15.03
CA ASP A 267 5.46 -11.22 15.24
C ASP A 267 4.48 -11.27 14.06
N ARG A 268 3.22 -11.05 14.39
CA ARG A 268 2.17 -10.91 13.40
C ARG A 268 2.35 -9.60 12.63
N VAL A 269 2.36 -9.70 11.32
CA VAL A 269 2.47 -8.57 10.41
C VAL A 269 1.44 -8.71 9.28
N PRO A 270 0.15 -8.44 9.57
CA PRO A 270 -0.92 -8.65 8.61
C PRO A 270 -0.68 -7.84 7.35
N LEU A 271 -1.04 -8.40 6.19
CA LEU A 271 -1.12 -7.67 4.94
C LEU A 271 -2.56 -7.19 4.74
N ASN A 272 -2.72 -5.90 4.50
CA ASN A 272 -4.01 -5.29 4.23
C ASN A 272 -4.01 -4.59 2.88
N MET A 273 -5.15 -4.62 2.20
CA MET A 273 -5.44 -3.72 1.10
C MET A 273 -6.18 -2.50 1.65
N ILE A 274 -5.60 -1.33 1.43
CA ILE A 274 -6.11 -0.05 1.95
C ILE A 274 -6.68 0.74 0.78
N CYS A 275 -7.93 1.19 0.92
CA CYS A 275 -8.61 2.05 -0.05
C CYS A 275 -9.02 3.35 0.61
N PRO A 276 -8.96 4.48 -0.10
CA PRO A 276 -9.54 5.72 0.40
C PRO A 276 -11.00 5.53 0.78
N HIS A 277 -11.40 5.94 1.96
CA HIS A 277 -12.74 5.74 2.53
C HIS A 277 -13.88 6.24 1.63
N ARG A 278 -13.57 7.15 0.71
CA ARG A 278 -14.52 7.84 -0.16
C ARG A 278 -14.66 7.19 -1.55
N LYS A 279 -13.83 6.21 -1.90
CA LYS A 279 -13.96 5.48 -3.15
C LYS A 279 -14.71 4.19 -2.88
N GLN A 280 -15.87 4.02 -3.52
CA GLN A 280 -16.50 2.70 -3.55
C GLN A 280 -15.55 1.73 -4.25
N LEU A 281 -15.42 0.52 -3.70
CA LEU A 281 -14.58 -0.52 -4.30
C LEU A 281 -15.10 -0.81 -5.73
N SER A 282 -14.34 -0.35 -6.74
CA SER A 282 -14.66 -0.66 -8.13
C SER A 282 -14.59 -2.17 -8.39
N ALA A 283 -15.21 -2.63 -9.47
CA ALA A 283 -15.13 -4.05 -9.86
C ALA A 283 -13.67 -4.50 -10.02
N ALA A 284 -12.81 -3.68 -10.63
CA ALA A 284 -11.37 -3.94 -10.76
C ALA A 284 -10.68 -4.12 -9.41
N VAL A 285 -10.99 -3.26 -8.43
CA VAL A 285 -10.40 -3.34 -7.08
C VAL A 285 -10.85 -4.61 -6.36
N ARG A 286 -12.15 -4.96 -6.42
CA ARG A 286 -12.67 -6.18 -5.80
C ARG A 286 -12.03 -7.43 -6.37
N LEU A 287 -11.95 -7.52 -7.70
CA LEU A 287 -11.33 -8.68 -8.36
C LEU A 287 -9.84 -8.79 -8.04
N LEU A 288 -9.13 -7.67 -8.03
CA LEU A 288 -7.72 -7.65 -7.63
C LEU A 288 -7.55 -8.11 -6.18
N TYR A 289 -8.44 -7.66 -5.28
CA TYR A 289 -8.44 -8.10 -3.88
C TYR A 289 -8.55 -9.62 -3.77
N GLU A 290 -9.53 -10.23 -4.45
CA GLU A 290 -9.75 -11.68 -4.40
C GLU A 290 -8.56 -12.45 -4.96
N GLU A 291 -7.94 -11.99 -6.05
CA GLU A 291 -6.75 -12.65 -6.62
C GLU A 291 -5.54 -12.58 -5.69
N VAL A 292 -5.28 -11.40 -5.12
CA VAL A 292 -4.15 -11.24 -4.18
C VAL A 292 -4.39 -12.06 -2.91
N LYS A 293 -5.62 -12.03 -2.38
CA LYS A 293 -6.01 -12.81 -1.21
C LYS A 293 -5.81 -14.31 -1.44
N ALA A 294 -6.33 -14.85 -2.53
CA ALA A 294 -6.16 -16.26 -2.88
C ALA A 294 -4.68 -16.66 -3.01
N ARG A 295 -3.86 -15.79 -3.60
CA ARG A 295 -2.41 -16.04 -3.69
C ARG A 295 -1.74 -16.05 -2.32
N CYS A 296 -2.09 -15.14 -1.43
CA CYS A 296 -1.56 -15.08 -0.07
C CYS A 296 -1.99 -16.27 0.78
N GLU A 297 -3.25 -16.71 0.66
CA GLU A 297 -3.77 -17.90 1.33
C GLU A 297 -3.02 -19.17 0.88
N ALA A 298 -2.76 -19.33 -0.42
CA ALA A 298 -1.98 -20.44 -0.95
C ALA A 298 -0.55 -20.49 -0.37
N LEU A 299 0.08 -19.32 -0.14
CA LEU A 299 1.40 -19.23 0.50
C LEU A 299 1.35 -19.48 2.00
N HIS A 300 0.30 -19.02 2.67
CA HIS A 300 0.11 -19.26 4.10
C HIS A 300 0.03 -20.76 4.40
N ASN A 301 -0.70 -21.51 3.60
CA ASN A 301 -0.87 -22.96 3.75
C ASN A 301 0.43 -23.77 3.50
N GLN A 302 1.45 -23.14 2.91
CA GLN A 302 2.77 -23.73 2.66
C GLN A 302 3.79 -23.41 3.76
N ARG A 303 3.41 -22.63 4.76
CA ARG A 303 4.29 -22.29 5.88
C ARG A 303 4.54 -23.54 6.71
N PRO A 304 5.82 -23.85 7.05
CA PRO A 304 6.12 -24.93 7.98
C PRO A 304 5.39 -24.69 9.31
N ALA A 305 4.84 -25.75 9.87
CA ALA A 305 4.35 -25.70 11.24
C ALA A 305 5.51 -25.39 12.19
N PRO A 306 5.27 -24.60 13.24
CA PRO A 306 6.27 -24.30 14.26
C PRO A 306 6.66 -25.54 15.05
#